data_06048789ce5609f71da03d27e25b1160
#
_entry.id   06048789ce5609f71da03d27e25b1160
#
_cell.length_a   1.000
_cell.length_b   1.000
_cell.length_c   1.000
_cell.angle_alpha   90.00
_cell.angle_beta   90.00
_cell.angle_gamma   90.00
#
_symmetry.space_group_name_H-M   'P 1'
#
loop_
_entity.id
_entity.type
_entity.pdbx_description
1 polymer ?
#
loop_
_entity_poly.entity_id
_entity_poly.type
_entity_poly.pdbx_seq_one_letter_code
_entity_poly.pdbx_strand_id
1 'polypeptide(L)'
;MNVRLKKNGFYECADALCVVKSAVFPMRRRERGNFKNLYLIGLGGNLGDVRRRFERFYRVLQSDARFFVVQNSLILKNKPFGFLRQENFLNAVMLVQSSLPPLTLLKIMQRAELRFGRKRSFKNAPRTLDVDILYASVKVRACEWLALPHPGVCERISVILPLGEMKFKRGLICKLKS
;
A
#
# COMPACT_ATOMS: atom_id res chain seq x y z
N MET A 1 16.23 -8.48 -1.97
CA MET A 1 15.14 -9.37 -2.45
C MET A 1 15.77 -10.66 -2.91
N ASN A 2 15.52 -11.79 -2.20
CA ASN A 2 16.04 -13.11 -2.58
C ASN A 2 15.07 -13.74 -3.59
N VAL A 3 15.33 -13.53 -4.86
CA VAL A 3 14.57 -14.14 -5.96
C VAL A 3 15.43 -15.21 -6.60
N ARG A 4 14.91 -16.45 -6.67
CA ARG A 4 15.55 -17.58 -7.35
C ARG A 4 14.72 -18.03 -8.54
N LEU A 5 15.35 -18.20 -9.69
CA LEU A 5 14.73 -18.85 -10.84
C LEU A 5 14.71 -20.37 -10.60
N LYS A 6 13.53 -21.00 -10.67
CA LYS A 6 13.36 -22.45 -10.60
C LYS A 6 13.55 -23.10 -11.98
N LYS A 7 13.88 -24.40 -12.00
CA LYS A 7 14.05 -25.20 -13.23
C LYS A 7 12.83 -25.22 -14.16
N ASN A 8 11.64 -24.92 -13.64
CA ASN A 8 10.38 -24.83 -14.39
C ASN A 8 10.11 -23.42 -14.94
N GLY A 9 11.07 -22.49 -14.90
CA GLY A 9 10.92 -21.13 -15.41
C GLY A 9 10.19 -20.16 -14.48
N PHE A 10 9.76 -20.60 -13.28
CA PHE A 10 9.12 -19.71 -12.29
C PHE A 10 10.16 -19.07 -11.36
N TYR A 11 9.86 -17.84 -10.94
CA TYR A 11 10.64 -17.16 -9.92
C TYR A 11 10.07 -17.47 -8.53
N GLU A 12 10.94 -17.89 -7.62
CA GLU A 12 10.63 -18.04 -6.21
C GLU A 12 11.17 -16.83 -5.45
N CYS A 13 10.33 -16.24 -4.61
CA CYS A 13 10.74 -15.20 -3.71
C CYS A 13 10.68 -15.71 -2.27
N ALA A 14 11.86 -15.92 -1.67
CA ALA A 14 11.99 -16.53 -0.34
C ALA A 14 11.29 -15.76 0.79
N ASP A 15 11.02 -14.47 0.59
CA ASP A 15 10.38 -13.61 1.59
C ASP A 15 8.86 -13.54 1.42
N ALA A 16 8.31 -13.96 0.26
CA ALA A 16 6.88 -14.09 0.02
C ALA A 16 6.37 -15.43 0.51
N LEU A 17 5.41 -15.45 1.42
CA LEU A 17 4.88 -16.69 2.01
C LEU A 17 3.61 -17.16 1.31
N CYS A 18 2.61 -16.29 1.20
CA CYS A 18 1.35 -16.56 0.51
C CYS A 18 0.59 -15.27 0.19
N VAL A 19 -0.43 -15.41 -0.64
CA VAL A 19 -1.42 -14.35 -0.88
C VAL A 19 -2.74 -14.69 -0.19
N VAL A 20 -3.39 -13.68 0.35
CA VAL A 20 -4.65 -13.78 1.07
C VAL A 20 -5.70 -12.94 0.35
N LYS A 21 -6.90 -13.48 0.19
CA LYS A 21 -8.06 -12.76 -0.34
C LYS A 21 -9.00 -12.37 0.79
N SER A 22 -9.76 -11.30 0.58
CA SER A 22 -10.85 -10.90 1.44
C SER A 22 -12.03 -10.37 0.61
N ALA A 23 -13.09 -9.90 1.26
CA ALA A 23 -14.27 -9.38 0.55
C ALA A 23 -13.96 -8.18 -0.37
N VAL A 24 -12.91 -7.41 -0.05
CA VAL A 24 -12.53 -6.18 -0.78
C VAL A 24 -11.06 -6.14 -1.20
N PHE A 25 -10.31 -7.23 -1.01
CA PHE A 25 -8.93 -7.42 -1.45
C PHE A 25 -8.79 -8.79 -2.15
N PRO A 26 -8.71 -8.85 -3.50
CA PRO A 26 -8.64 -7.72 -4.45
C PRO A 26 -10.01 -7.14 -4.79
N MET A 27 -10.02 -5.88 -5.27
CA MET A 27 -11.21 -5.22 -5.76
C MET A 27 -10.83 -4.20 -6.84
N ARG A 28 -11.69 -3.99 -7.84
CA ARG A 28 -11.53 -2.98 -8.87
C ARG A 28 -12.84 -2.29 -9.20
N ARG A 29 -12.79 -0.98 -9.39
CA ARG A 29 -13.90 -0.12 -9.81
C ARG A 29 -13.46 0.77 -10.98
N ARG A 30 -14.43 1.36 -11.67
CA ARG A 30 -14.16 2.38 -12.68
C ARG A 30 -13.81 3.70 -11.98
N GLU A 31 -12.80 4.40 -12.48
CA GLU A 31 -12.43 5.74 -12.02
C GLU A 31 -13.60 6.73 -12.12
N ARG A 32 -13.64 7.70 -11.23
CA ARG A 32 -14.59 8.82 -11.25
C ARG A 32 -13.91 10.07 -11.78
N GLY A 33 -14.63 10.86 -12.61
CA GLY A 33 -14.08 12.07 -13.25
C GLY A 33 -13.93 13.29 -12.33
N ASN A 34 -14.53 13.27 -11.14
CA ASN A 34 -14.57 14.43 -10.23
C ASN A 34 -13.35 14.57 -9.30
N PHE A 35 -12.36 13.68 -9.38
CA PHE A 35 -11.14 13.74 -8.59
C PHE A 35 -9.93 14.14 -9.43
N LYS A 36 -9.07 15.02 -8.90
CA LYS A 36 -7.93 15.59 -9.62
C LYS A 36 -6.71 14.67 -9.63
N ASN A 37 -6.47 13.94 -8.54
CA ASN A 37 -5.24 13.21 -8.30
C ASN A 37 -5.49 11.72 -8.09
N LEU A 38 -4.50 10.91 -8.49
CA LEU A 38 -4.39 9.50 -8.18
C LEU A 38 -3.24 9.28 -7.19
N TYR A 39 -3.48 8.46 -6.19
CA TYR A 39 -2.51 8.07 -5.18
C TYR A 39 -2.39 6.57 -5.12
N LEU A 40 -1.16 6.09 -5.09
CA LEU A 40 -0.87 4.71 -4.75
C LEU A 40 -0.51 4.66 -3.28
N ILE A 41 -1.26 3.89 -2.50
CA ILE A 41 -1.13 3.79 -1.04
C ILE A 41 -0.74 2.36 -0.68
N GLY A 42 0.35 2.21 0.05
CA GLY A 42 0.77 0.95 0.66
C GLY A 42 0.14 0.77 2.03
N LEU A 43 -0.35 -0.43 2.30
CA LEU A 43 -0.83 -0.87 3.61
C LEU A 43 0.10 -1.93 4.16
N GLY A 44 0.42 -1.84 5.45
CA GLY A 44 1.21 -2.83 6.16
C GLY A 44 0.71 -3.05 7.59
N GLY A 45 0.96 -4.24 8.13
CA GLY A 45 0.70 -4.54 9.54
C GLY A 45 1.01 -5.98 9.89
N ASN A 46 1.22 -6.25 11.19
CA ASN A 46 1.52 -7.59 11.69
C ASN A 46 0.98 -7.84 13.11
N LEU A 47 0.28 -6.91 13.72
CA LEU A 47 -0.33 -7.09 15.03
C LEU A 47 -1.85 -7.31 14.94
N GLY A 48 -2.34 -8.40 15.54
CA GLY A 48 -3.76 -8.74 15.59
C GLY A 48 -4.37 -9.09 14.23
N ASP A 49 -5.68 -8.93 14.06
CA ASP A 49 -6.37 -9.24 12.80
C ASP A 49 -6.16 -8.13 11.76
N VAL A 50 -5.01 -8.19 11.08
CA VAL A 50 -4.60 -7.21 10.06
C VAL A 50 -5.53 -7.24 8.85
N ARG A 51 -6.02 -8.43 8.43
CA ARG A 51 -6.94 -8.56 7.29
C ARG A 51 -8.23 -7.76 7.53
N ARG A 52 -8.90 -7.98 8.66
CA ARG A 52 -10.09 -7.20 9.05
C ARG A 52 -9.80 -5.71 9.20
N ARG A 53 -8.60 -5.38 9.64
CA ARG A 53 -8.18 -3.98 9.77
C ARG A 53 -8.04 -3.29 8.42
N PHE A 54 -7.48 -3.96 7.41
CA PHE A 54 -7.44 -3.43 6.04
C PHE A 54 -8.84 -3.25 5.45
N GLU A 55 -9.75 -4.19 5.66
CA GLU A 55 -11.15 -4.06 5.25
C GLU A 55 -11.85 -2.87 5.94
N ARG A 56 -11.62 -2.71 7.24
CA ARG A 56 -12.17 -1.58 8.00
C ARG A 56 -11.59 -0.25 7.53
N PHE A 57 -10.30 -0.19 7.28
CA PHE A 57 -9.64 1.00 6.72
C PHE A 57 -10.20 1.35 5.33
N TYR A 58 -10.37 0.35 4.45
CA TYR A 58 -11.03 0.55 3.16
C TYR A 58 -12.44 1.15 3.34
N ARG A 59 -13.27 0.63 4.25
CA ARG A 59 -14.61 1.16 4.50
C ARG A 59 -14.57 2.60 5.00
N VAL A 60 -13.65 2.94 5.89
CA VAL A 60 -13.45 4.30 6.38
C VAL A 60 -13.08 5.26 5.25
N LEU A 61 -12.15 4.88 4.36
CA LEU A 61 -11.83 5.70 3.19
C LEU A 61 -13.01 5.82 2.23
N GLN A 62 -13.74 4.73 2.02
CA GLN A 62 -14.85 4.72 1.06
C GLN A 62 -16.07 5.49 1.56
N SER A 63 -16.26 5.65 2.87
CA SER A 63 -17.31 6.47 3.47
C SER A 63 -16.98 7.97 3.51
N ASP A 64 -15.73 8.37 3.28
CA ASP A 64 -15.31 9.76 3.24
C ASP A 64 -15.37 10.28 1.80
N ALA A 65 -16.23 11.26 1.53
CA ALA A 65 -16.46 11.82 0.19
C ALA A 65 -15.21 12.43 -0.47
N ARG A 66 -14.15 12.68 0.30
CA ARG A 66 -12.86 13.18 -0.21
C ARG A 66 -12.04 12.10 -0.94
N PHE A 67 -12.46 10.82 -0.84
CA PHE A 67 -11.75 9.69 -1.39
C PHE A 67 -12.65 8.81 -2.26
N PHE A 68 -12.04 8.19 -3.24
CA PHE A 68 -12.64 7.09 -3.98
C PHE A 68 -11.60 6.00 -4.23
N VAL A 69 -11.81 4.84 -3.64
CA VAL A 69 -10.93 3.69 -3.83
C VAL A 69 -11.25 3.03 -5.17
N VAL A 70 -10.30 3.09 -6.09
CA VAL A 70 -10.43 2.56 -7.47
C VAL A 70 -10.09 1.07 -7.50
N GLN A 71 -8.98 0.69 -6.83
CA GLN A 71 -8.52 -0.69 -6.88
C GLN A 71 -7.74 -1.04 -5.61
N ASN A 72 -7.91 -2.27 -5.15
CA ASN A 72 -7.09 -2.91 -4.13
C ASN A 72 -6.41 -4.14 -4.73
N SER A 73 -5.15 -4.38 -4.36
CA SER A 73 -4.42 -5.60 -4.67
C SER A 73 -4.91 -6.80 -3.85
N LEU A 74 -4.36 -7.98 -4.12
CA LEU A 74 -4.30 -9.08 -3.15
C LEU A 74 -3.51 -8.66 -1.92
N ILE A 75 -3.74 -9.32 -0.79
CA ILE A 75 -2.94 -9.14 0.42
C ILE A 75 -1.78 -10.13 0.38
N LEU A 76 -0.55 -9.65 0.42
CA LEU A 76 0.65 -10.46 0.52
C LEU A 76 1.00 -10.71 1.99
N LYS A 77 1.22 -11.97 2.36
CA LYS A 77 1.89 -12.33 3.61
C LYS A 77 3.38 -12.54 3.33
N ASN A 78 4.24 -11.83 4.04
CA ASN A 78 5.69 -11.92 3.87
C ASN A 78 6.43 -11.83 5.21
N LYS A 79 7.68 -12.27 5.20
CA LYS A 79 8.59 -12.15 6.35
C LYS A 79 8.83 -10.69 6.71
N PRO A 80 9.11 -10.38 7.99
CA PRO A 80 9.44 -9.02 8.41
C PRO A 80 10.75 -8.55 7.78
N PHE A 81 10.85 -7.22 7.57
CA PHE A 81 12.06 -6.56 7.12
C PHE A 81 12.72 -5.81 8.28
N GLY A 82 14.03 -5.92 8.40
CA GLY A 82 14.82 -5.25 9.44
C GLY A 82 14.77 -6.00 10.78
N PHE A 83 13.80 -5.71 11.63
CA PHE A 83 13.63 -6.45 12.89
C PHE A 83 12.93 -7.78 12.65
N LEU A 84 13.67 -8.89 12.75
CA LEU A 84 13.17 -10.24 12.38
C LEU A 84 12.40 -10.94 13.51
N ARG A 85 12.56 -10.56 14.77
CA ARG A 85 11.88 -11.15 15.93
C ARG A 85 10.47 -10.60 16.10
N GLN A 86 9.63 -10.77 15.08
CA GLN A 86 8.24 -10.33 15.07
C GLN A 86 7.41 -11.18 14.10
N GLU A 87 6.09 -11.10 14.22
CA GLU A 87 5.15 -11.77 13.34
C GLU A 87 5.31 -11.33 11.86
N ASN A 88 4.93 -12.24 10.96
CA ASN A 88 4.90 -11.97 9.53
C ASN A 88 3.93 -10.82 9.20
N PHE A 89 4.32 -10.00 8.25
CA PHE A 89 3.50 -8.88 7.79
C PHE A 89 2.43 -9.32 6.80
N LEU A 90 1.30 -8.67 6.85
CA LEU A 90 0.36 -8.55 5.74
C LEU A 90 0.55 -7.18 5.09
N ASN A 91 0.65 -7.17 3.76
CA ASN A 91 0.81 -5.96 2.97
C ASN A 91 -0.15 -5.97 1.78
N ALA A 92 -0.64 -4.79 1.41
CA ALA A 92 -1.48 -4.58 0.24
C ALA A 92 -1.23 -3.20 -0.35
N VAL A 93 -1.68 -3.01 -1.59
CA VAL A 93 -1.61 -1.71 -2.28
C VAL A 93 -3.03 -1.30 -2.67
N MET A 94 -3.32 -0.01 -2.51
CA MET A 94 -4.59 0.60 -2.91
C MET A 94 -4.34 1.73 -3.90
N LEU A 95 -5.14 1.79 -4.96
CA LEU A 95 -5.22 2.93 -5.86
C LEU A 95 -6.41 3.79 -5.44
N VAL A 96 -6.14 5.04 -5.06
CA VAL A 96 -7.13 5.94 -4.48
C VAL A 96 -7.16 7.25 -5.27
N GLN A 97 -8.34 7.72 -5.63
CA GLN A 97 -8.57 9.06 -6.14
C GLN A 97 -8.89 10.03 -5.01
N SER A 98 -8.32 11.23 -5.08
CA SER A 98 -8.63 12.34 -4.18
C SER A 98 -8.26 13.68 -4.82
N SER A 99 -8.94 14.75 -4.46
CA SER A 99 -8.53 16.12 -4.85
C SER A 99 -7.64 16.80 -3.80
N LEU A 100 -7.35 16.11 -2.69
CA LEU A 100 -6.50 16.64 -1.63
C LEU A 100 -5.03 16.75 -2.08
N PRO A 101 -4.30 17.76 -1.62
CA PRO A 101 -2.85 17.83 -1.78
C PRO A 101 -2.14 16.68 -1.04
N PRO A 102 -0.98 16.21 -1.53
CA PRO A 102 -0.24 15.08 -0.95
C PRO A 102 0.09 15.21 0.54
N LEU A 103 0.50 16.37 1.01
CA LEU A 103 0.79 16.60 2.43
C LEU A 103 -0.46 16.54 3.32
N THR A 104 -1.59 17.00 2.80
CA THR A 104 -2.88 16.88 3.50
C THR A 104 -3.31 15.42 3.58
N LEU A 105 -3.14 14.67 2.48
CA LEU A 105 -3.38 13.24 2.45
C LEU A 105 -2.49 12.51 3.47
N LEU A 106 -1.20 12.81 3.51
CA LEU A 106 -0.26 12.23 4.49
C LEU A 106 -0.74 12.41 5.93
N LYS A 107 -1.13 13.63 6.30
CA LYS A 107 -1.65 13.93 7.65
C LYS A 107 -2.91 13.13 7.99
N ILE A 108 -3.79 12.93 7.01
CA ILE A 108 -5.00 12.11 7.18
C ILE A 108 -4.64 10.64 7.38
N MET A 109 -3.70 10.11 6.58
CA MET A 109 -3.23 8.71 6.71
C MET A 109 -2.58 8.48 8.07
N GLN A 110 -1.72 9.37 8.53
CA GLN A 110 -1.09 9.29 9.86
C GLN A 110 -2.13 9.33 11.00
N ARG A 111 -3.15 10.17 10.90
CA ARG A 111 -4.27 10.19 11.86
C ARG A 111 -5.07 8.89 11.82
N ALA A 112 -5.26 8.31 10.65
CA ALA A 112 -5.91 7.02 10.51
C ALA A 112 -5.11 5.91 11.20
N GLU A 113 -3.79 5.85 11.01
CA GLU A 113 -2.93 4.90 11.72
C GLU A 113 -3.13 4.96 13.24
N LEU A 114 -3.13 6.16 13.81
CA LEU A 114 -3.35 6.36 15.25
C LEU A 114 -4.74 5.85 15.69
N ARG A 115 -5.80 6.14 14.91
CA ARG A 115 -7.16 5.65 15.17
C ARG A 115 -7.27 4.12 15.09
N PHE A 116 -6.39 3.48 14.29
CA PHE A 116 -6.27 2.04 14.19
C PHE A 116 -5.28 1.43 15.20
N GLY A 117 -4.89 2.21 16.23
CA GLY A 117 -4.11 1.76 17.37
C GLY A 117 -2.60 1.66 17.12
N ARG A 118 -2.08 2.33 16.08
CA ARG A 118 -0.63 2.38 15.86
C ARG A 118 0.06 3.10 17.01
N LYS A 119 1.02 2.41 17.63
CA LYS A 119 1.96 2.98 18.59
C LYS A 119 3.35 2.98 17.94
N ARG A 120 4.03 4.12 17.94
CA ARG A 120 5.41 4.22 17.46
C ARG A 120 6.35 3.90 18.63
N SER A 121 7.32 3.03 18.40
CA SER A 121 8.35 2.67 19.38
C SER A 121 9.75 2.80 18.76
N PHE A 122 10.23 1.81 18.05
CA PHE A 122 11.52 1.80 17.38
C PHE A 122 11.37 1.56 15.87
N LYS A 123 12.48 1.71 15.12
CA LYS A 123 12.49 1.51 13.67
C LYS A 123 12.12 0.07 13.31
N ASN A 124 11.19 -0.11 12.36
CA ASN A 124 10.66 -1.41 11.94
C ASN A 124 9.94 -2.23 13.03
N ALA A 125 9.46 -1.58 14.09
CA ALA A 125 8.67 -2.23 15.13
C ALA A 125 7.38 -2.86 14.60
N PRO A 126 6.83 -3.87 15.31
CA PRO A 126 5.50 -4.42 15.02
C PRO A 126 4.44 -3.31 15.06
N ARG A 127 3.44 -3.40 14.17
CA ARG A 127 2.42 -2.36 14.05
C ARG A 127 1.07 -2.91 13.62
N THR A 128 0.04 -2.23 14.12
CA THR A 128 -1.35 -2.57 13.78
C THR A 128 -1.69 -2.19 12.35
N LEU A 129 -1.36 -0.98 11.94
CA LEU A 129 -1.56 -0.42 10.60
C LEU A 129 -0.45 0.56 10.27
N ASP A 130 0.10 0.42 9.08
CA ASP A 130 1.04 1.32 8.43
C ASP A 130 0.44 1.78 7.12
N VAL A 131 0.48 3.08 6.81
CA VAL A 131 -0.12 3.64 5.60
C VAL A 131 0.86 4.60 4.95
N ASP A 132 1.54 4.12 3.93
CA ASP A 132 2.52 4.89 3.17
C ASP A 132 1.92 5.41 1.85
N ILE A 133 2.17 6.67 1.50
CA ILE A 133 1.91 7.18 0.15
C ILE A 133 3.10 6.76 -0.71
N LEU A 134 2.87 5.83 -1.63
CA LEU A 134 3.91 5.27 -2.50
C LEU A 134 4.16 6.16 -3.71
N TYR A 135 3.07 6.74 -4.26
CA TYR A 135 3.09 7.56 -5.45
C TYR A 135 1.89 8.53 -5.49
N ALA A 136 2.08 9.66 -6.18
CA ALA A 136 1.02 10.60 -6.52
C ALA A 136 1.12 11.02 -7.99
N SER A 137 -0.02 11.17 -8.69
CA SER A 137 -0.05 11.65 -10.08
C SER A 137 0.23 13.17 -10.22
N VAL A 138 0.42 13.86 -9.13
CA VAL A 138 0.77 15.28 -9.04
C VAL A 138 2.23 15.42 -8.62
N LYS A 139 2.94 16.37 -9.23
CA LYS A 139 4.33 16.68 -8.84
C LYS A 139 4.37 17.16 -7.39
N VAL A 140 5.26 16.55 -6.62
CA VAL A 140 5.50 16.91 -5.22
C VAL A 140 6.94 17.36 -5.08
N ARG A 141 7.17 18.54 -4.51
CA ARG A 141 8.50 18.90 -4.03
C ARG A 141 8.84 17.97 -2.88
N ALA A 142 9.95 17.26 -3.01
CA ALA A 142 10.48 16.47 -1.90
C ALA A 142 10.72 17.39 -0.70
N CYS A 143 10.26 16.95 0.47
CA CYS A 143 10.48 17.62 1.73
C CYS A 143 10.79 16.57 2.81
N GLU A 144 11.21 17.02 3.98
CA GLU A 144 11.54 16.12 5.10
C GLU A 144 10.43 15.11 5.43
N TRP A 145 9.17 15.49 5.22
CA TRP A 145 8.00 14.68 5.60
C TRP A 145 7.48 13.79 4.48
N LEU A 146 7.79 14.10 3.22
CA LEU A 146 7.23 13.40 2.06
C LEU A 146 8.17 13.43 0.87
N ALA A 147 8.68 12.26 0.50
CA ALA A 147 9.39 12.03 -0.74
C ALA A 147 8.55 11.11 -1.63
N LEU A 148 8.23 11.55 -2.85
CA LEU A 148 7.49 10.78 -3.84
C LEU A 148 8.23 10.79 -5.19
N PRO A 149 8.35 9.62 -5.85
CA PRO A 149 7.94 8.29 -5.40
C PRO A 149 8.63 7.88 -4.09
N HIS A 150 7.91 7.08 -3.25
CA HIS A 150 8.46 6.60 -1.99
C HIS A 150 9.74 5.79 -2.23
N PRO A 151 10.86 6.05 -1.51
CA PRO A 151 12.16 5.42 -1.80
C PRO A 151 12.14 3.89 -1.87
N GLY A 152 11.29 3.23 -1.07
CA GLY A 152 11.19 1.76 -1.07
C GLY A 152 10.21 1.17 -2.10
N VAL A 153 9.63 1.97 -3.01
CA VAL A 153 8.58 1.49 -3.93
C VAL A 153 9.06 0.43 -4.92
N CYS A 154 10.29 0.58 -5.41
CA CYS A 154 10.88 -0.33 -6.41
C CYS A 154 11.72 -1.46 -5.79
N GLU A 155 11.90 -1.48 -4.48
CA GLU A 155 12.80 -2.40 -3.80
C GLU A 155 12.09 -3.39 -2.89
N ARG A 156 10.91 -3.02 -2.39
CA ARG A 156 10.18 -3.82 -1.40
C ARG A 156 9.23 -4.80 -2.07
N ILE A 157 9.44 -6.07 -1.81
CA ILE A 157 8.54 -7.15 -2.24
C ILE A 157 7.10 -6.92 -1.78
N SER A 158 6.92 -6.34 -0.59
CA SER A 158 5.63 -5.97 0.00
C SER A 158 4.84 -4.93 -0.82
N VAL A 159 5.52 -4.26 -1.77
CA VAL A 159 4.91 -3.33 -2.73
C VAL A 159 4.87 -3.95 -4.13
N ILE A 160 6.00 -4.48 -4.61
CA ILE A 160 6.16 -4.96 -6.00
C ILE A 160 5.18 -6.08 -6.32
N LEU A 161 5.03 -7.10 -5.46
CA LEU A 161 4.14 -8.23 -5.72
C LEU A 161 2.65 -7.82 -5.69
N PRO A 162 2.15 -7.13 -4.65
CA PRO A 162 0.78 -6.62 -4.67
C PRO A 162 0.50 -5.69 -5.86
N LEU A 163 1.47 -4.84 -6.24
CA LEU A 163 1.34 -3.93 -7.38
C LEU A 163 1.28 -4.67 -8.72
N GLY A 164 2.07 -5.73 -8.88
CA GLY A 164 2.11 -6.56 -10.09
C GLY A 164 0.79 -7.27 -10.40
N GLU A 165 -0.04 -7.54 -9.38
CA GLU A 165 -1.39 -8.10 -9.51
C GLU A 165 -2.43 -7.07 -9.98
N MET A 166 -2.13 -5.78 -9.88
CA MET A 166 -3.07 -4.71 -10.22
C MET A 166 -3.06 -4.44 -11.72
N LYS A 167 -4.25 -4.18 -12.28
CA LYS A 167 -4.41 -3.84 -13.69
C LYS A 167 -4.54 -2.33 -13.85
N PHE A 168 -3.58 -1.72 -14.52
CA PHE A 168 -3.59 -0.30 -14.83
C PHE A 168 -3.95 -0.06 -16.31
N LYS A 169 -4.65 1.03 -16.60
CA LYS A 169 -4.78 1.51 -17.97
C LYS A 169 -3.42 2.02 -18.46
N ARG A 170 -3.10 1.83 -19.75
CA ARG A 170 -1.80 2.24 -20.34
C ARG A 170 -1.38 3.68 -19.98
N GLY A 171 -2.32 4.63 -20.00
CA GLY A 171 -2.05 6.02 -19.65
C GLY A 171 -1.75 6.28 -18.16
N LEU A 172 -2.12 5.39 -17.26
CA LEU A 172 -1.84 5.51 -15.83
C LEU A 172 -0.37 5.14 -15.55
N ILE A 173 0.16 4.12 -16.22
CA ILE A 173 1.57 3.69 -16.09
C ILE A 173 2.50 4.82 -16.57
N CYS A 174 2.13 5.55 -17.62
CA CYS A 174 2.92 6.70 -18.07
C CYS A 174 2.94 7.84 -17.04
N LYS A 175 1.82 8.08 -16.35
CA LYS A 175 1.75 9.07 -15.26
C LYS A 175 2.51 8.63 -13.99
N LEU A 176 2.78 7.33 -13.83
CA LEU A 176 3.60 6.79 -12.75
C LEU A 176 5.12 6.89 -13.03
N LYS A 177 5.51 7.22 -14.27
CA LYS A 177 6.92 7.30 -14.70
C LYS A 177 7.42 8.75 -14.95
N SER A 178 6.53 9.74 -14.95
CA SER A 178 6.84 11.17 -15.14
C SER A 178 6.88 11.91 -13.80
#